data_5c113bcf7b66f1538502893492367d86
#
_entry.id   5c113bcf7b66f1538502893492367d86
#
_cell.length_a   1.000
_cell.length_b   1.000
_cell.length_c   1.000
_cell.angle_alpha   90.00
_cell.angle_beta   90.00
_cell.angle_gamma   90.00
#
_symmetry.space_group_name_H-M   'P 1'
#
loop_
_entity.id
_entity.type
_entity.pdbx_description
1 polymer ?
#
loop_
_entity_poly.entity_id
_entity_poly.type
_entity_poly.pdbx_seq_one_letter_code
_entity_poly.pdbx_strand_id
1 'polypeptide(L)'
;DTQPAEWNDYWTKLSTLAAGNSLPECLQMDYSYLAQYVAADLLVDLTPYVENGTLDVSNVSEGIQDASSIDGKMYAVCAGVNAPALFYNKTLLDSLGITVKDNMTVDEFESIAREVYEKSGVKTDLPYSAGDNYLPYAMRAHGVTKLFNEDSLNVTDAASLVPGFQIYEDGVKDGWVIGADVHAELTSNSVEQSPLVYFSSEATQSWCGFFWSNQLSAMVAAAPEGMEIGI
;
A
#
# COMPACT_ATOMS: atom_id res chain seq x y z
N ASP A 1 16.87 -9.18 -21.97
CA ASP A 1 17.03 -9.90 -20.68
C ASP A 1 16.29 -9.14 -19.58
N THR A 2 15.54 -9.85 -18.73
CA THR A 2 14.89 -9.26 -17.56
C THR A 2 15.92 -8.90 -16.51
N GLN A 3 15.75 -7.74 -15.88
CA GLN A 3 16.63 -7.24 -14.82
C GLN A 3 15.80 -6.91 -13.57
N PRO A 4 15.36 -7.92 -12.81
CA PRO A 4 14.60 -7.69 -11.59
C PRO A 4 15.46 -7.00 -10.54
N ALA A 5 14.82 -6.18 -9.69
CA ALA A 5 15.42 -5.53 -8.55
C ALA A 5 14.37 -5.32 -7.46
N GLU A 6 14.80 -5.14 -6.23
CA GLU A 6 13.95 -4.68 -5.14
C GLU A 6 13.40 -3.28 -5.46
N TRP A 7 12.26 -2.93 -4.85
CA TRP A 7 11.50 -1.71 -5.20
C TRP A 7 12.37 -0.43 -5.24
N ASN A 8 13.07 -0.13 -4.15
CA ASN A 8 13.90 1.09 -4.08
C ASN A 8 15.11 1.06 -5.03
N ASP A 9 15.71 -0.11 -5.19
CA ASP A 9 16.86 -0.31 -6.09
C ASP A 9 16.42 -0.19 -7.54
N TYR A 10 15.22 -0.63 -7.89
CA TYR A 10 14.66 -0.49 -9.23
C TYR A 10 14.58 0.97 -9.66
N TRP A 11 13.98 1.83 -8.84
CA TRP A 11 13.82 3.25 -9.15
C TRP A 11 15.15 4.01 -9.16
N THR A 12 16.07 3.66 -8.26
CA THR A 12 17.44 4.20 -8.24
C THR A 12 18.20 3.85 -9.52
N LYS A 13 18.11 2.59 -9.95
CA LYS A 13 18.72 2.10 -11.18
C LYS A 13 18.11 2.78 -12.40
N LEU A 14 16.79 2.87 -12.47
CA LEU A 14 16.08 3.46 -13.59
C LEU A 14 16.45 4.95 -13.74
N SER A 15 16.51 5.70 -12.64
CA SER A 15 16.95 7.09 -12.63
C SER A 15 18.39 7.26 -13.14
N THR A 16 19.28 6.33 -12.75
CA THR A 16 20.68 6.33 -13.23
C THR A 16 20.75 6.07 -14.73
N LEU A 17 19.98 5.10 -15.24
CA LEU A 17 19.91 4.79 -16.67
C LEU A 17 19.30 5.95 -17.47
N ALA A 18 18.29 6.62 -16.95
CA ALA A 18 17.70 7.80 -17.56
C ALA A 18 18.73 8.95 -17.69
N ALA A 19 19.46 9.23 -16.61
CA ALA A 19 20.53 10.25 -16.62
C ALA A 19 21.66 9.91 -17.62
N GLY A 20 21.94 8.63 -17.83
CA GLY A 20 22.92 8.13 -18.79
C GLY A 20 22.38 7.97 -20.23
N ASN A 21 21.12 8.34 -20.50
CA ASN A 21 20.43 8.14 -21.78
C ASN A 21 20.53 6.68 -22.27
N SER A 22 20.34 5.73 -21.34
CA SER A 22 20.49 4.30 -21.55
C SER A 22 19.33 3.47 -20.97
N LEU A 23 18.11 4.07 -20.94
CA LEU A 23 16.91 3.34 -20.57
C LEU A 23 16.69 2.15 -21.51
N PRO A 24 16.18 1.02 -21.02
CA PRO A 24 15.77 -0.10 -21.88
C PRO A 24 14.59 0.28 -22.76
N GLU A 25 14.41 -0.43 -23.87
CA GLU A 25 13.28 -0.23 -24.79
C GLU A 25 11.91 -0.54 -24.15
N CYS A 26 11.88 -1.38 -23.12
CA CYS A 26 10.68 -1.71 -22.37
C CYS A 26 11.02 -1.76 -20.89
N LEU A 27 10.22 -1.11 -20.06
CA LEU A 27 10.41 -1.04 -18.62
C LEU A 27 9.07 -1.19 -17.89
N GLN A 28 9.11 -1.66 -16.66
CA GLN A 28 7.95 -1.67 -15.79
C GLN A 28 7.78 -0.28 -15.18
N MET A 29 6.55 0.23 -15.20
CA MET A 29 6.21 1.54 -14.64
C MET A 29 5.14 1.37 -13.56
N ASP A 30 5.30 2.07 -12.45
CA ASP A 30 4.25 2.24 -11.47
C ASP A 30 3.51 3.56 -11.73
N TYR A 31 2.20 3.55 -11.49
CA TYR A 31 1.34 4.72 -11.68
C TYR A 31 1.85 5.97 -10.95
N SER A 32 2.40 5.82 -9.74
CA SER A 32 2.91 6.93 -8.92
C SER A 32 4.11 7.66 -9.55
N TYR A 33 4.83 7.00 -10.47
CA TYR A 33 5.99 7.58 -11.15
C TYR A 33 5.70 8.00 -12.60
N LEU A 34 4.57 7.57 -13.16
CA LEU A 34 4.26 7.77 -14.59
C LEU A 34 4.38 9.25 -15.00
N ALA A 35 3.73 10.14 -14.27
CA ALA A 35 3.72 11.58 -14.59
C ALA A 35 5.14 12.19 -14.59
N GLN A 36 5.99 11.77 -13.67
CA GLN A 36 7.38 12.24 -13.59
C GLN A 36 8.19 11.85 -14.83
N TYR A 37 8.04 10.60 -15.30
CA TYR A 37 8.76 10.10 -16.47
C TYR A 37 8.23 10.71 -17.77
N VAL A 38 6.94 10.97 -17.87
CA VAL A 38 6.33 11.69 -19.00
C VAL A 38 6.82 13.14 -19.03
N ALA A 39 6.81 13.84 -17.91
CA ALA A 39 7.31 15.22 -17.82
C ALA A 39 8.80 15.36 -18.17
N ALA A 40 9.59 14.30 -17.98
CA ALA A 40 11.00 14.24 -18.35
C ALA A 40 11.25 13.77 -19.80
N ASP A 41 10.19 13.55 -20.60
CA ASP A 41 10.26 13.07 -22.00
C ASP A 41 10.99 11.71 -22.14
N LEU A 42 10.78 10.82 -21.17
CA LEU A 42 11.46 9.52 -21.10
C LEU A 42 10.61 8.36 -21.63
N LEU A 43 9.33 8.60 -21.92
CA LEU A 43 8.37 7.58 -22.37
C LEU A 43 7.79 7.94 -23.74
N VAL A 44 7.50 6.92 -24.52
CA VAL A 44 6.91 7.07 -25.85
C VAL A 44 5.40 7.21 -25.73
N ASP A 45 4.79 8.15 -26.48
CA ASP A 45 3.36 8.23 -26.69
C ASP A 45 2.86 6.98 -27.44
N LEU A 46 2.06 6.14 -26.76
CA LEU A 46 1.52 4.89 -27.30
C LEU A 46 0.19 5.09 -28.03
N THR A 47 -0.43 6.26 -27.93
CA THR A 47 -1.75 6.55 -28.56
C THR A 47 -1.81 6.19 -30.03
N PRO A 48 -0.83 6.55 -30.90
CA PRO A 48 -0.87 6.20 -32.32
C PRO A 48 -0.86 4.68 -32.58
N TYR A 49 -0.26 3.90 -31.68
CA TYR A 49 -0.20 2.44 -31.80
C TYR A 49 -1.50 1.77 -31.37
N VAL A 50 -2.24 2.38 -30.46
CA VAL A 50 -3.61 1.96 -30.11
C VAL A 50 -4.56 2.30 -31.24
N GLU A 51 -4.52 3.52 -31.77
CA GLU A 51 -5.39 4.00 -32.82
C GLU A 51 -5.27 3.20 -34.14
N ASN A 52 -4.05 2.78 -34.48
CA ASN A 52 -3.81 1.98 -35.69
C ASN A 52 -3.97 0.47 -35.49
N GLY A 53 -4.32 0.02 -34.26
CA GLY A 53 -4.54 -1.38 -33.92
C GLY A 53 -3.28 -2.22 -33.74
N THR A 54 -2.08 -1.62 -33.72
CA THR A 54 -0.82 -2.32 -33.42
C THR A 54 -0.79 -2.76 -31.95
N LEU A 55 -1.34 -1.94 -31.06
CA LEU A 55 -1.46 -2.20 -29.62
C LEU A 55 -2.95 -2.39 -29.29
N ASP A 56 -3.33 -3.60 -28.89
CA ASP A 56 -4.70 -3.93 -28.49
C ASP A 56 -4.88 -3.76 -26.98
N VAL A 57 -5.67 -2.78 -26.59
CA VAL A 57 -6.05 -2.48 -25.19
C VAL A 57 -7.54 -2.71 -24.93
N SER A 58 -8.24 -3.40 -25.83
CA SER A 58 -9.69 -3.61 -25.75
C SER A 58 -10.14 -4.37 -24.49
N ASN A 59 -9.25 -5.15 -23.87
CA ASN A 59 -9.50 -5.89 -22.63
C ASN A 59 -9.16 -5.07 -21.36
N VAL A 60 -8.70 -3.84 -21.51
CA VAL A 60 -8.38 -2.94 -20.38
C VAL A 60 -9.55 -1.98 -20.20
N SER A 61 -10.10 -1.87 -18.99
CA SER A 61 -11.20 -0.96 -18.72
C SER A 61 -10.81 0.50 -18.96
N GLU A 62 -11.76 1.34 -19.35
CA GLU A 62 -11.55 2.76 -19.65
C GLU A 62 -10.84 3.49 -18.51
N GLY A 63 -11.29 3.32 -17.26
CA GLY A 63 -10.66 3.98 -16.10
C GLY A 63 -9.20 3.56 -15.86
N ILE A 64 -8.79 2.35 -16.28
CA ILE A 64 -7.39 1.91 -16.21
C ILE A 64 -6.59 2.48 -17.39
N GLN A 65 -7.19 2.59 -18.58
CA GLN A 65 -6.55 3.27 -19.70
C GLN A 65 -6.31 4.75 -19.38
N ASP A 66 -7.30 5.43 -18.75
CA ASP A 66 -7.16 6.80 -18.29
C ASP A 66 -6.02 6.95 -17.27
N ALA A 67 -5.91 6.01 -16.31
CA ALA A 67 -4.79 5.99 -15.34
C ALA A 67 -3.42 5.76 -16.01
N SER A 68 -3.38 5.18 -17.21
CA SER A 68 -2.16 4.99 -18.01
C SER A 68 -1.87 6.16 -18.94
N SER A 69 -2.67 7.23 -18.86
CA SER A 69 -2.62 8.38 -19.77
C SER A 69 -2.32 9.67 -19.02
N ILE A 70 -1.56 10.56 -19.66
CA ILE A 70 -1.28 11.92 -19.21
C ILE A 70 -1.64 12.86 -20.35
N ASP A 71 -2.43 13.91 -20.07
CA ASP A 71 -2.89 14.88 -21.07
C ASP A 71 -3.54 14.25 -22.30
N GLY A 72 -4.30 13.17 -22.10
CA GLY A 72 -5.02 12.46 -23.16
C GLY A 72 -4.14 11.58 -24.04
N LYS A 73 -2.87 11.34 -23.69
CA LYS A 73 -1.94 10.45 -24.38
C LYS A 73 -1.60 9.28 -23.49
N MET A 74 -1.64 8.07 -24.05
CA MET A 74 -1.28 6.85 -23.36
C MET A 74 0.23 6.63 -23.35
N TYR A 75 0.82 6.37 -22.19
CA TYR A 75 2.26 6.14 -22.03
C TYR A 75 2.61 4.77 -21.44
N ALA A 76 1.61 4.05 -20.96
CA ALA A 76 1.80 2.73 -20.38
C ALA A 76 0.64 1.79 -20.74
N VAL A 77 0.89 0.48 -20.70
CA VAL A 77 -0.14 -0.55 -20.76
C VAL A 77 -0.23 -1.23 -19.42
N CYS A 78 -1.41 -1.25 -18.83
CA CYS A 78 -1.62 -1.87 -17.52
C CYS A 78 -1.37 -3.38 -17.57
N ALA A 79 -0.40 -3.86 -16.82
CA ALA A 79 -0.09 -5.28 -16.64
C ALA A 79 -0.78 -5.90 -15.42
N GLY A 80 -1.29 -5.08 -14.49
CA GLY A 80 -1.98 -5.52 -13.29
C GLY A 80 -2.38 -4.35 -12.40
N VAL A 81 -3.32 -4.59 -11.50
CA VAL A 81 -3.82 -3.63 -10.52
C VAL A 81 -3.64 -4.22 -9.12
N ASN A 82 -3.07 -3.44 -8.22
CA ASN A 82 -2.97 -3.79 -6.80
C ASN A 82 -3.93 -2.91 -5.99
N ALA A 83 -4.51 -3.48 -4.96
CA ALA A 83 -5.35 -2.78 -4.00
C ALA A 83 -4.72 -2.83 -2.61
N PRO A 84 -4.79 -1.74 -1.82
CA PRO A 84 -4.47 -1.81 -0.40
C PRO A 84 -5.46 -2.72 0.31
N ALA A 85 -4.96 -3.53 1.25
CA ALA A 85 -5.76 -4.45 2.04
C ALA A 85 -5.21 -4.59 3.46
N LEU A 86 -6.07 -4.98 4.37
CA LEU A 86 -5.70 -5.39 5.72
C LEU A 86 -5.28 -6.86 5.69
N PHE A 87 -4.03 -7.15 6.02
CA PHE A 87 -3.55 -8.51 6.27
C PHE A 87 -3.58 -8.79 7.75
N TYR A 88 -4.01 -9.97 8.15
CA TYR A 88 -4.17 -10.27 9.57
C TYR A 88 -3.83 -11.72 9.92
N ASN A 89 -3.44 -11.96 11.17
CA ASN A 89 -3.21 -13.28 11.72
C ASN A 89 -4.56 -13.97 12.00
N LYS A 90 -5.03 -14.71 11.00
CA LYS A 90 -6.31 -15.41 11.08
C LYS A 90 -6.33 -16.46 12.19
N THR A 91 -5.23 -17.19 12.38
CA THR A 91 -5.10 -18.19 13.46
C THR A 91 -5.33 -17.57 14.85
N LEU A 92 -4.74 -16.39 15.09
CA LEU A 92 -4.95 -15.68 16.35
C LEU A 92 -6.41 -15.26 16.51
N LEU A 93 -7.00 -14.61 15.49
CA LEU A 93 -8.35 -14.10 15.57
C LEU A 93 -9.38 -15.21 15.75
N ASP A 94 -9.23 -16.33 15.05
CA ASP A 94 -10.08 -17.52 15.21
C ASP A 94 -9.99 -18.05 16.65
N SER A 95 -8.81 -18.08 17.26
CA SER A 95 -8.63 -18.51 18.65
C SER A 95 -9.30 -17.60 19.67
N LEU A 96 -9.43 -16.31 19.34
CA LEU A 96 -10.10 -15.30 20.18
C LEU A 96 -11.61 -15.19 19.91
N GLY A 97 -12.12 -15.87 18.87
CA GLY A 97 -13.50 -15.79 18.42
C GLY A 97 -13.84 -14.45 17.76
N ILE A 98 -12.84 -13.79 17.14
CA ILE A 98 -12.98 -12.49 16.48
C ILE A 98 -13.03 -12.69 14.96
N THR A 99 -13.97 -12.02 14.30
CA THR A 99 -14.13 -12.08 12.84
C THR A 99 -13.87 -10.73 12.20
N VAL A 100 -12.95 -10.70 11.24
CA VAL A 100 -12.78 -9.56 10.33
C VAL A 100 -13.86 -9.61 9.26
N LYS A 101 -14.47 -8.47 8.98
CA LYS A 101 -15.54 -8.34 7.97
C LYS A 101 -15.00 -7.62 6.73
N ASP A 102 -15.58 -7.95 5.59
CA ASP A 102 -15.42 -7.11 4.40
C ASP A 102 -16.08 -5.75 4.63
N ASN A 103 -15.51 -4.70 4.01
CA ASN A 103 -16.04 -3.33 4.09
C ASN A 103 -16.18 -2.77 5.51
N MET A 104 -15.26 -3.11 6.38
CA MET A 104 -15.22 -2.66 7.76
C MET A 104 -15.07 -1.13 7.83
N THR A 105 -15.83 -0.48 8.72
CA THR A 105 -15.61 0.92 9.05
C THR A 105 -14.37 1.11 9.92
N VAL A 106 -13.86 2.34 10.02
CA VAL A 106 -12.73 2.64 10.92
C VAL A 106 -13.08 2.35 12.38
N ASP A 107 -14.31 2.65 12.80
CA ASP A 107 -14.79 2.37 14.18
C ASP A 107 -14.87 0.87 14.46
N GLU A 108 -15.30 0.05 13.48
CA GLU A 108 -15.30 -1.41 13.60
C GLU A 108 -13.88 -1.96 13.66
N PHE A 109 -12.96 -1.42 12.84
CA PHE A 109 -11.55 -1.78 12.90
C PHE A 109 -10.93 -1.44 14.27
N GLU A 110 -11.15 -0.23 14.80
CA GLU A 110 -10.67 0.16 16.12
C GLU A 110 -11.24 -0.74 17.23
N SER A 111 -12.52 -1.07 17.14
CA SER A 111 -13.16 -1.96 18.10
C SER A 111 -12.53 -3.36 18.12
N ILE A 112 -12.24 -3.91 16.93
CA ILE A 112 -11.53 -5.19 16.80
C ILE A 112 -10.10 -5.06 17.36
N ALA A 113 -9.37 -4.00 17.02
CA ALA A 113 -8.02 -3.78 17.48
C ALA A 113 -7.91 -3.75 19.01
N ARG A 114 -8.83 -3.04 19.66
CA ARG A 114 -8.93 -2.98 21.14
C ARG A 114 -9.30 -4.34 21.74
N GLU A 115 -10.25 -5.04 21.14
CA GLU A 115 -10.67 -6.37 21.59
C GLU A 115 -9.54 -7.41 21.50
N VAL A 116 -8.77 -7.40 20.41
CA VAL A 116 -7.58 -8.26 20.25
C VAL A 116 -6.58 -7.98 21.34
N TYR A 117 -6.27 -6.69 21.58
CA TYR A 117 -5.33 -6.29 22.62
C TYR A 117 -5.81 -6.70 24.03
N GLU A 118 -7.07 -6.47 24.36
CA GLU A 118 -7.66 -6.84 25.64
C GLU A 118 -7.61 -8.35 25.91
N LYS A 119 -7.83 -9.17 24.87
CA LYS A 119 -7.88 -10.63 25.00
C LYS A 119 -6.51 -11.31 24.92
N SER A 120 -5.54 -10.74 24.21
CA SER A 120 -4.25 -11.39 23.91
C SER A 120 -3.02 -10.58 24.27
N GLY A 121 -3.13 -9.27 24.45
CA GLY A 121 -1.98 -8.38 24.57
C GLY A 121 -1.26 -8.07 23.23
N VAL A 122 -1.67 -8.70 22.12
CA VAL A 122 -1.08 -8.46 20.80
C VAL A 122 -1.57 -7.13 20.27
N LYS A 123 -0.63 -6.33 19.77
CA LYS A 123 -0.88 -4.96 19.32
C LYS A 123 -1.30 -4.88 17.85
N THR A 124 -1.75 -3.71 17.44
CA THR A 124 -2.08 -3.37 16.07
C THR A 124 -0.89 -2.67 15.41
N ASP A 125 -0.50 -3.09 14.22
CA ASP A 125 0.40 -2.32 13.36
C ASP A 125 -0.43 -1.30 12.57
N LEU A 126 -0.41 -0.05 13.06
CA LEU A 126 -1.11 1.06 12.45
C LEU A 126 -0.06 2.09 12.01
N PRO A 127 0.34 2.09 10.74
CA PRO A 127 1.42 2.94 10.30
C PRO A 127 0.97 4.41 10.27
N TYR A 128 1.61 5.24 11.09
CA TYR A 128 1.34 6.68 11.16
C TYR A 128 1.76 7.47 9.91
N SER A 129 2.65 6.88 9.10
CA SER A 129 3.18 7.50 7.88
C SER A 129 2.58 6.96 6.59
N ALA A 130 1.59 6.10 6.67
CA ALA A 130 1.05 5.40 5.51
C ALA A 130 0.11 6.29 4.70
N GLY A 131 0.68 7.20 3.92
CA GLY A 131 -0.07 8.01 2.97
C GLY A 131 -0.81 7.17 1.92
N ASP A 132 -0.31 5.97 1.61
CA ASP A 132 -0.81 5.17 0.50
C ASP A 132 -1.89 4.15 0.89
N ASN A 133 -1.89 3.66 2.13
CA ASN A 133 -2.77 2.56 2.55
C ASN A 133 -3.80 2.99 3.57
N TYR A 134 -3.36 3.24 4.81
CA TYR A 134 -4.28 3.49 5.92
C TYR A 134 -4.91 4.89 5.87
N LEU A 135 -4.15 5.94 5.60
CA LEU A 135 -4.65 7.31 5.63
C LEU A 135 -5.81 7.55 4.63
N PRO A 136 -5.72 7.10 3.36
CA PRO A 136 -6.85 7.19 2.45
C PRO A 136 -8.10 6.42 2.92
N TYR A 137 -7.91 5.28 3.59
CA TYR A 137 -9.01 4.52 4.19
C TYR A 137 -9.69 5.33 5.32
N ALA A 138 -8.91 5.85 6.26
CA ALA A 138 -9.41 6.67 7.35
C ALA A 138 -10.10 7.95 6.84
N MET A 139 -9.54 8.60 5.81
CA MET A 139 -10.12 9.82 5.23
C MET A 139 -11.46 9.58 4.54
N ARG A 140 -11.67 8.43 3.92
CA ARG A 140 -12.97 8.08 3.33
C ARG A 140 -14.08 8.00 4.37
N ALA A 141 -13.79 7.56 5.59
CA ALA A 141 -14.74 7.58 6.70
C ALA A 141 -15.22 8.99 7.05
N HIS A 142 -14.42 10.02 6.72
CA HIS A 142 -14.75 11.44 6.92
C HIS A 142 -15.18 12.16 5.64
N GLY A 143 -15.56 11.40 4.60
CA GLY A 143 -16.09 11.94 3.34
C GLY A 143 -15.04 12.43 2.35
N VAL A 144 -13.75 12.25 2.62
CA VAL A 144 -12.66 12.56 1.68
C VAL A 144 -12.40 11.35 0.81
N THR A 145 -13.03 11.29 -0.36
CA THR A 145 -12.94 10.13 -1.27
C THR A 145 -11.65 10.12 -2.07
N LYS A 146 -11.02 11.27 -2.27
CA LYS A 146 -9.76 11.45 -2.99
C LYS A 146 -8.90 12.44 -2.19
N LEU A 147 -7.74 12.00 -1.74
CA LEU A 147 -6.86 12.81 -0.88
C LEU A 147 -6.11 13.89 -1.67
N PHE A 148 -5.69 13.57 -2.89
CA PHE A 148 -4.93 14.48 -3.76
C PHE A 148 -5.72 14.82 -5.01
N ASN A 149 -5.66 16.08 -5.43
CA ASN A 149 -5.94 16.54 -6.79
C ASN A 149 -4.62 16.50 -7.58
N GLU A 150 -4.64 16.98 -8.82
CA GLU A 150 -3.45 17.00 -9.68
C GLU A 150 -2.28 17.81 -9.08
N ASP A 151 -2.59 18.91 -8.40
CA ASP A 151 -1.62 19.90 -7.90
C ASP A 151 -1.80 20.28 -6.43
N SER A 152 -2.73 19.65 -5.71
CA SER A 152 -3.10 20.07 -4.37
C SER A 152 -3.72 18.95 -3.52
N LEU A 153 -3.73 19.12 -2.20
CA LEU A 153 -4.54 18.30 -1.31
C LEU A 153 -6.02 18.59 -1.53
N ASN A 154 -6.82 17.54 -1.69
CA ASN A 154 -8.29 17.66 -1.80
C ASN A 154 -8.96 17.68 -0.42
N VAL A 155 -8.46 18.52 0.47
CA VAL A 155 -9.03 18.77 1.80
C VAL A 155 -9.17 20.26 2.00
N THR A 156 -10.35 20.69 2.41
CA THR A 156 -10.65 22.11 2.64
C THR A 156 -10.23 22.58 4.02
N ASP A 157 -10.04 21.66 4.95
CA ASP A 157 -9.68 21.93 6.34
C ASP A 157 -8.71 20.83 6.84
N ALA A 158 -7.57 21.25 7.39
CA ALA A 158 -6.61 20.36 8.02
C ALA A 158 -7.22 19.52 9.16
N ALA A 159 -8.26 20.03 9.83
CA ALA A 159 -8.98 19.30 10.86
C ALA A 159 -9.61 18.00 10.36
N SER A 160 -9.93 17.90 9.08
CA SER A 160 -10.44 16.64 8.47
C SER A 160 -9.42 15.52 8.42
N LEU A 161 -8.12 15.84 8.52
CA LEU A 161 -7.03 14.84 8.57
C LEU A 161 -6.76 14.35 10.00
N VAL A 162 -7.13 15.12 11.01
CA VAL A 162 -6.82 14.82 12.42
C VAL A 162 -7.29 13.43 12.83
N PRO A 163 -8.51 12.96 12.53
CA PRO A 163 -8.98 11.65 12.99
C PRO A 163 -8.09 10.49 12.52
N GLY A 164 -7.52 10.59 11.30
CA GLY A 164 -6.63 9.57 10.74
C GLY A 164 -5.30 9.43 11.52
N PHE A 165 -4.83 10.50 12.13
CA PHE A 165 -3.63 10.50 12.97
C PHE A 165 -3.95 10.27 14.44
N GLN A 166 -5.11 10.76 14.92
CA GLN A 166 -5.52 10.68 16.30
C GLN A 166 -5.64 9.24 16.81
N ILE A 167 -6.17 8.35 15.97
CA ILE A 167 -6.30 6.93 16.31
C ILE A 167 -4.93 6.30 16.61
N TYR A 168 -3.88 6.70 15.88
CA TYR A 168 -2.52 6.24 16.15
C TYR A 168 -2.01 6.77 17.50
N GLU A 169 -2.13 8.08 17.75
CA GLU A 169 -1.68 8.69 19.01
C GLU A 169 -2.40 8.08 20.21
N ASP A 170 -3.71 7.97 20.15
CA ASP A 170 -4.53 7.38 21.22
C ASP A 170 -4.19 5.89 21.39
N GLY A 171 -3.99 5.16 20.31
CA GLY A 171 -3.64 3.75 20.35
C GLY A 171 -2.27 3.47 20.97
N VAL A 172 -1.27 4.30 20.68
CA VAL A 172 0.06 4.23 21.32
C VAL A 172 -0.04 4.57 22.80
N LYS A 173 -0.76 5.64 23.16
CA LYS A 173 -0.97 6.07 24.53
C LYS A 173 -1.71 5.02 25.36
N ASP A 174 -2.74 4.39 24.79
CA ASP A 174 -3.54 3.35 25.43
C ASP A 174 -2.87 1.96 25.36
N GLY A 175 -1.78 1.83 24.58
CA GLY A 175 -0.90 0.66 24.52
C GLY A 175 -1.30 -0.41 23.50
N TRP A 176 -2.41 -0.26 22.76
CA TRP A 176 -2.87 -1.26 21.78
C TRP A 176 -2.31 -1.10 20.37
N VAL A 177 -1.58 -0.01 20.09
CA VAL A 177 -0.85 0.21 18.83
C VAL A 177 0.66 0.08 19.07
N ILE A 178 1.38 -0.44 18.08
CA ILE A 178 2.83 -0.50 18.07
C ILE A 178 3.39 0.93 17.95
N GLY A 179 4.30 1.28 18.88
CA GLY A 179 4.92 2.60 18.90
C GLY A 179 6.04 2.76 17.87
N ALA A 180 6.44 4.01 17.68
CA ALA A 180 7.53 4.35 16.75
C ALA A 180 8.89 3.76 17.15
N ASP A 181 9.09 3.44 18.43
CA ASP A 181 10.28 2.76 18.94
C ASP A 181 10.43 1.37 18.33
N VAL A 182 9.34 0.59 18.25
CA VAL A 182 9.35 -0.73 17.60
C VAL A 182 9.61 -0.59 16.09
N HIS A 183 8.94 0.35 15.44
CA HIS A 183 9.16 0.60 14.01
C HIS A 183 10.60 1.03 13.69
N ALA A 184 11.27 1.76 14.59
CA ALA A 184 12.66 2.18 14.41
C ALA A 184 13.66 1.01 14.46
N GLU A 185 13.29 -0.11 15.06
CA GLU A 185 14.10 -1.33 15.09
C GLU A 185 13.96 -2.17 13.82
N LEU A 186 12.92 -1.93 13.02
CA LEU A 186 12.70 -2.60 11.75
C LEU A 186 13.56 -1.93 10.66
N THR A 187 14.51 -2.67 10.15
CA THR A 187 15.52 -2.15 9.21
C THR A 187 15.10 -2.19 7.74
N SER A 188 13.93 -2.74 7.44
CA SER A 188 13.47 -2.99 6.08
C SER A 188 12.00 -2.60 5.92
N ASN A 189 11.65 -2.11 4.73
CA ASN A 189 10.26 -1.92 4.29
C ASN A 189 9.70 -3.19 3.62
N SER A 190 10.30 -4.36 3.85
CA SER A 190 9.81 -5.61 3.30
C SER A 190 8.67 -6.18 4.13
N VAL A 191 7.74 -6.85 3.47
CA VAL A 191 6.63 -7.53 4.14
C VAL A 191 7.10 -8.64 5.08
N GLU A 192 8.23 -9.26 4.77
CA GLU A 192 8.86 -10.34 5.54
C GLU A 192 9.39 -9.85 6.90
N GLN A 193 9.56 -8.55 7.08
CA GLN A 193 9.96 -7.92 8.34
C GLN A 193 8.82 -7.15 9.02
N SER A 194 7.60 -7.33 8.55
CA SER A 194 6.43 -6.78 9.22
C SER A 194 6.25 -7.37 10.62
N PRO A 195 5.83 -6.58 11.62
CA PRO A 195 5.46 -7.08 12.95
C PRO A 195 4.38 -8.18 12.93
N LEU A 196 3.66 -8.34 11.84
CA LEU A 196 2.68 -9.42 11.65
C LEU A 196 3.36 -10.80 11.59
N VAL A 197 4.50 -10.92 10.93
CA VAL A 197 5.20 -12.20 10.70
C VAL A 197 6.61 -12.23 11.29
N TYR A 198 7.23 -11.08 11.54
CA TYR A 198 8.57 -10.95 12.10
C TYR A 198 8.51 -10.18 13.43
N PHE A 199 8.68 -10.90 14.53
CA PHE A 199 8.65 -10.32 15.87
C PHE A 199 9.57 -11.10 16.80
N SER A 200 10.20 -10.39 17.73
CA SER A 200 11.11 -10.97 18.74
C SER A 200 10.40 -11.33 20.03
N SER A 201 9.23 -10.77 20.27
CA SER A 201 8.40 -11.00 21.46
C SER A 201 6.94 -10.64 21.17
N GLU A 202 6.03 -11.07 22.04
CA GLU A 202 4.62 -10.67 21.98
C GLU A 202 4.42 -9.15 22.02
N ALA A 203 5.33 -8.42 22.67
CA ALA A 203 5.26 -6.95 22.75
C ALA A 203 5.55 -6.25 21.41
N THR A 204 6.23 -6.93 20.50
CA THR A 204 6.58 -6.43 19.15
C THR A 204 5.73 -7.09 18.04
N GLN A 205 4.88 -8.06 18.39
CA GLN A 205 3.98 -8.70 17.47
C GLN A 205 2.77 -7.82 17.17
N SER A 206 2.33 -7.82 15.90
CA SER A 206 1.02 -7.31 15.52
C SER A 206 0.07 -8.42 15.09
N TRP A 207 -1.24 -8.17 15.24
CA TRP A 207 -2.26 -9.05 14.70
C TRP A 207 -2.59 -8.73 13.24
N CYS A 208 -2.25 -7.52 12.76
CA CYS A 208 -2.53 -7.07 11.40
C CYS A 208 -1.48 -6.08 10.89
N GLY A 209 -1.57 -5.77 9.60
CA GLY A 209 -0.86 -4.70 8.93
C GLY A 209 -1.54 -4.34 7.61
N PHE A 210 -1.22 -3.16 7.06
CA PHE A 210 -1.78 -2.67 5.79
C PHE A 210 -0.76 -2.84 4.68
N PHE A 211 -1.10 -3.63 3.67
CA PHE A 211 -0.22 -3.99 2.57
C PHE A 211 -0.95 -3.94 1.22
N TRP A 212 -0.22 -4.11 0.14
CA TRP A 212 -0.78 -4.23 -1.20
C TRP A 212 -1.11 -5.70 -1.52
N SER A 213 -2.20 -5.94 -2.26
CA SER A 213 -2.71 -7.29 -2.57
C SER A 213 -1.67 -8.22 -3.21
N ASN A 214 -0.73 -7.69 -3.99
CA ASN A 214 0.36 -8.47 -4.60
C ASN A 214 1.40 -8.97 -3.58
N GLN A 215 1.40 -8.47 -2.36
CA GLN A 215 2.35 -8.85 -1.31
C GLN A 215 1.89 -10.09 -0.50
N LEU A 216 0.67 -10.59 -0.75
CA LEU A 216 0.09 -11.71 0.00
C LEU A 216 0.97 -12.96 -0.05
N SER A 217 1.50 -13.31 -1.23
CA SER A 217 2.34 -14.51 -1.37
C SER A 217 3.64 -14.42 -0.57
N ALA A 218 4.27 -13.25 -0.53
CA ALA A 218 5.48 -13.02 0.27
C ALA A 218 5.16 -13.07 1.78
N MET A 219 4.04 -12.47 2.20
CA MET A 219 3.58 -12.52 3.58
C MET A 219 3.30 -13.94 4.05
N VAL A 220 2.58 -14.74 3.24
CA VAL A 220 2.29 -16.16 3.56
C VAL A 220 3.58 -16.98 3.63
N ALA A 221 4.54 -16.72 2.74
CA ALA A 221 5.84 -17.43 2.76
C ALA A 221 6.70 -17.08 3.99
N ALA A 222 6.56 -15.87 4.52
CA ALA A 222 7.28 -15.39 5.70
C ALA A 222 6.58 -15.75 7.03
N ALA A 223 5.30 -16.13 6.96
CA ALA A 223 4.52 -16.44 8.16
C ALA A 223 5.12 -17.61 8.94
N PRO A 224 5.19 -17.53 10.29
CA PRO A 224 5.59 -18.66 11.13
C PRO A 224 4.74 -19.91 10.89
N GLU A 225 5.32 -21.08 11.13
CA GLU A 225 4.61 -22.36 10.99
C GLU A 225 3.32 -22.38 11.83
N GLY A 226 2.21 -22.72 11.19
CA GLY A 226 0.89 -22.77 11.82
C GLY A 226 0.14 -21.42 11.85
N MET A 227 0.75 -20.35 11.36
CA MET A 227 0.05 -19.06 11.20
C MET A 227 -0.63 -19.00 9.83
N GLU A 228 -1.92 -18.79 9.83
CA GLU A 228 -2.73 -18.52 8.64
C GLU A 228 -2.91 -17.00 8.47
N ILE A 229 -2.60 -16.49 7.28
CA ILE A 229 -2.79 -15.08 6.94
C ILE A 229 -4.15 -14.92 6.26
N GLY A 230 -4.98 -14.03 6.81
CA GLY A 230 -6.22 -13.56 6.20
C GLY A 230 -6.01 -12.20 5.51
N ILE A 231 -6.86 -11.88 4.58
CA ILE A 231 -6.89 -10.61 3.85
C ILE A 231 -8.34 -10.12 3.76
#